data_c68a1398bbc15999e95ca5b09b3f3366
#
_entry.id   c68a1398bbc15999e95ca5b09b3f3366
#
_cell.length_a   1.000
_cell.length_b   1.000
_cell.length_c   1.000
_cell.angle_alpha   90.00
_cell.angle_beta   90.00
_cell.angle_gamma   90.00
#
_symmetry.space_group_name_H-M   'P 1'
#
loop_
_entity.id
_entity.type
_entity.pdbx_description
1 polymer ?
#
loop_
_entity_poly.entity_id
_entity_poly.type
_entity_poly.pdbx_seq_one_letter_code
_entity_poly.pdbx_strand_id
1 'polypeptide(L)'
;MINADRLFRRFKLSRHAEVDSEVIFRLADEAVGPDGRINVHSLAQRLAMCKGSIAAVMVAKTDPGRVVMVKGNKPLEMVCSARYRVVLYASNMDYIKSVVGGELGWADMTIPRNTLISVDAPSLEIVEIVPVGWKRNSALCSV
;
A
#
# COMPACT_ATOMS: atom_id res chain seq x y z
N MET A 1 3.80 -13.28 -4.15
CA MET A 1 3.92 -13.50 -2.67
C MET A 1 4.48 -14.89 -2.43
N ILE A 2 5.51 -15.04 -1.59
CA ILE A 2 6.18 -16.37 -1.41
C ILE A 2 5.46 -17.25 -0.39
N ASN A 3 4.76 -16.66 0.59
CA ASN A 3 4.16 -17.38 1.70
C ASN A 3 2.64 -17.19 1.86
N ALA A 4 1.94 -16.90 0.76
CA ALA A 4 0.50 -16.64 0.77
C ALA A 4 -0.29 -17.80 1.42
N ASP A 5 -0.10 -19.04 0.98
CA ASP A 5 -0.83 -20.20 1.50
C ASP A 5 -0.65 -20.41 3.01
N ARG A 6 0.56 -20.11 3.51
CA ARG A 6 0.83 -20.16 4.95
C ARG A 6 0.03 -19.10 5.70
N LEU A 7 -0.11 -17.90 5.15
CA LEU A 7 -0.87 -16.81 5.76
C LEU A 7 -2.37 -17.09 5.73
N PHE A 8 -2.90 -17.58 4.60
CA PHE A 8 -4.29 -18.01 4.51
C PHE A 8 -4.63 -19.03 5.61
N ARG A 9 -3.80 -20.05 5.78
CA ARG A 9 -4.00 -21.05 6.84
C ARG A 9 -3.85 -20.49 8.25
N ARG A 10 -2.81 -19.66 8.48
CA ARG A 10 -2.51 -19.08 9.80
C ARG A 10 -3.65 -18.21 10.32
N PHE A 11 -4.20 -17.37 9.44
CA PHE A 11 -5.26 -16.44 9.79
C PHE A 11 -6.66 -16.98 9.50
N LYS A 12 -6.78 -18.22 9.03
CA LYS A 12 -8.05 -18.86 8.64
C LYS A 12 -8.85 -18.01 7.65
N LEU A 13 -8.15 -17.38 6.70
CA LEU A 13 -8.76 -16.51 5.70
C LEU A 13 -9.43 -17.33 4.60
N SER A 14 -10.59 -16.88 4.13
CA SER A 14 -11.22 -17.43 2.94
C SER A 14 -10.48 -16.99 1.69
N ARG A 15 -10.20 -17.91 0.77
CA ARG A 15 -9.60 -17.64 -0.52
C ARG A 15 -10.69 -17.62 -1.59
N HIS A 16 -10.72 -16.57 -2.41
CA HIS A 16 -11.73 -16.37 -3.46
C HIS A 16 -11.09 -16.34 -4.87
N ALA A 17 -9.80 -16.07 -4.95
CA ALA A 17 -9.05 -16.05 -6.20
C ALA A 17 -7.76 -16.87 -6.09
N GLU A 18 -7.27 -17.36 -7.23
CA GLU A 18 -6.02 -18.16 -7.29
C GLU A 18 -4.78 -17.25 -7.42
N VAL A 19 -4.82 -16.04 -6.83
CA VAL A 19 -3.71 -15.11 -6.86
C VAL A 19 -3.10 -14.90 -5.47
N ASP A 20 -1.80 -14.94 -5.38
CA ASP A 20 -1.07 -14.80 -4.11
C ASP A 20 -1.26 -13.44 -3.45
N SER A 21 -1.50 -12.39 -4.23
CA SER A 21 -1.71 -11.03 -3.72
C SER A 21 -3.04 -10.86 -3.00
N GLU A 22 -4.01 -11.75 -3.18
CA GLU A 22 -5.29 -11.71 -2.47
C GLU A 22 -5.10 -11.66 -0.95
N VAL A 23 -4.08 -12.33 -0.42
CA VAL A 23 -3.81 -12.36 1.02
C VAL A 23 -3.61 -10.96 1.60
N ILE A 24 -3.05 -10.00 0.84
CA ILE A 24 -2.86 -8.62 1.29
C ILE A 24 -4.22 -7.97 1.59
N PHE A 25 -5.18 -8.13 0.68
CA PHE A 25 -6.51 -7.56 0.82
C PHE A 25 -7.32 -8.26 1.91
N ARG A 26 -7.15 -9.59 2.06
CA ARG A 26 -7.76 -10.32 3.18
C ARG A 26 -7.23 -9.91 4.54
N LEU A 27 -5.93 -9.64 4.63
CA LEU A 27 -5.34 -9.08 5.86
C LEU A 27 -5.83 -7.65 6.14
N ALA A 28 -6.16 -6.88 5.09
CA ALA A 28 -6.77 -5.57 5.24
C ALA A 28 -8.24 -5.68 5.70
N ASP A 29 -9.03 -6.62 5.17
CA ASP A 29 -10.38 -6.90 5.65
C ASP A 29 -10.39 -7.22 7.15
N GLU A 30 -9.45 -8.07 7.61
CA GLU A 30 -9.29 -8.42 9.04
C GLU A 30 -8.78 -7.25 9.90
N ALA A 31 -8.29 -6.19 9.28
CA ALA A 31 -7.84 -4.98 9.97
C ALA A 31 -8.90 -3.86 9.97
N VAL A 32 -10.08 -4.09 9.37
CA VAL A 32 -11.17 -3.11 9.43
C VAL A 32 -11.73 -3.07 10.85
N GLY A 33 -11.75 -1.87 11.42
CA GLY A 33 -12.27 -1.63 12.77
C GLY A 33 -13.81 -1.51 12.79
N PRO A 34 -14.38 -1.37 13.99
CA PRO A 34 -15.84 -1.18 14.16
C PRO A 34 -16.37 0.10 13.48
N ASP A 35 -15.49 1.07 13.24
CA ASP A 35 -15.78 2.32 12.53
C ASP A 35 -15.80 2.15 11.00
N GLY A 36 -15.56 0.94 10.50
CA GLY A 36 -15.49 0.63 9.08
C GLY A 36 -14.18 1.00 8.40
N ARG A 37 -13.19 1.51 9.13
CA ARG A 37 -11.90 1.95 8.61
C ARG A 37 -10.84 0.87 8.75
N ILE A 38 -9.91 0.84 7.80
CA ILE A 38 -8.73 0.00 7.91
C ILE A 38 -7.81 0.57 9.00
N ASN A 39 -7.61 -0.17 10.09
CA ASN A 39 -6.62 0.15 11.10
C ASN A 39 -5.22 -0.13 10.55
N VAL A 40 -4.50 0.94 10.17
CA VAL A 40 -3.21 0.82 9.48
C VAL A 40 -2.11 0.22 10.36
N HIS A 41 -2.17 0.39 11.69
CA HIS A 41 -1.22 -0.25 12.61
C HIS A 41 -1.45 -1.77 12.68
N SER A 42 -2.71 -2.20 12.80
CA SER A 42 -3.06 -3.62 12.76
C SER A 42 -2.68 -4.25 11.43
N LEU A 43 -2.95 -3.56 10.33
CA LEU A 43 -2.56 -4.02 8.98
C LEU A 43 -1.04 -4.11 8.84
N ALA A 44 -0.29 -3.11 9.31
CA ALA A 44 1.18 -3.12 9.25
C ALA A 44 1.78 -4.32 9.99
N GLN A 45 1.26 -4.65 11.18
CA GLN A 45 1.69 -5.83 11.96
C GLN A 45 1.43 -7.14 11.19
N ARG A 46 0.30 -7.26 10.52
CA ARG A 46 -0.06 -8.43 9.70
C ARG A 46 0.81 -8.53 8.46
N LEU A 47 1.01 -7.40 7.75
CA LEU A 47 1.85 -7.34 6.56
C LEU A 47 3.33 -7.62 6.86
N ALA A 48 3.81 -7.35 8.06
CA ALA A 48 5.18 -7.69 8.47
C ALA A 48 5.49 -9.19 8.38
N MET A 49 4.46 -10.05 8.38
CA MET A 49 4.59 -11.49 8.21
C MET A 49 4.61 -11.94 6.73
N CYS A 50 4.26 -11.05 5.82
CA CYS A 50 4.29 -11.32 4.39
C CYS A 50 5.73 -11.39 3.87
N LYS A 51 6.00 -12.36 2.99
CA LYS A 51 7.30 -12.51 2.32
C LYS A 51 7.12 -12.33 0.82
N GLY A 52 7.99 -11.53 0.23
CA GLY A 52 7.99 -11.29 -1.21
C GLY A 52 7.94 -9.81 -1.55
N SER A 53 7.64 -9.52 -2.79
CA SER A 53 7.57 -8.15 -3.32
C SER A 53 6.17 -7.59 -3.15
N ILE A 54 6.05 -6.43 -2.52
CA ILE A 54 4.77 -5.82 -2.19
C ILE A 54 4.77 -4.34 -2.59
N ALA A 55 3.77 -3.98 -3.37
CA ALA A 55 3.23 -2.64 -3.51
C ALA A 55 1.71 -2.80 -3.76
N ALA A 56 0.89 -2.11 -3.02
CA ALA A 56 -0.56 -2.21 -3.14
C ALA A 56 -1.23 -0.88 -2.79
N VAL A 57 -2.35 -0.63 -3.45
CA VAL A 57 -3.26 0.47 -3.15
C VAL A 57 -4.64 -0.14 -2.90
N MET A 58 -5.30 0.27 -1.84
CA MET A 58 -6.57 -0.30 -1.42
C MET A 58 -7.50 0.75 -0.83
N VAL A 59 -8.80 0.48 -0.95
CA VAL A 59 -9.88 1.28 -0.37
C VAL A 59 -10.87 0.32 0.28
N ALA A 60 -11.26 0.58 1.51
CA ALA A 60 -12.35 -0.17 2.13
C ALA A 60 -13.69 0.30 1.58
N LYS A 61 -14.58 -0.64 1.27
CA LYS A 61 -15.94 -0.32 0.80
C LYS A 61 -16.71 0.53 1.83
N THR A 62 -16.41 0.31 3.10
CA THR A 62 -17.03 0.99 4.25
C THR A 62 -16.45 2.38 4.53
N ASP A 63 -15.27 2.71 3.95
CA ASP A 63 -14.63 4.02 4.07
C ASP A 63 -14.00 4.43 2.72
N PRO A 64 -14.82 4.79 1.71
CA PRO A 64 -14.34 5.11 0.37
C PRO A 64 -13.54 6.43 0.30
N GLY A 65 -13.65 7.27 1.33
CA GLY A 65 -12.88 8.50 1.46
C GLY A 65 -11.43 8.30 1.92
N ARG A 66 -11.03 7.07 2.25
CA ARG A 66 -9.70 6.76 2.75
C ARG A 66 -8.98 5.78 1.83
N VAL A 67 -7.84 6.19 1.30
CA VAL A 67 -6.97 5.33 0.49
C VAL A 67 -5.79 4.86 1.32
N VAL A 68 -5.57 3.56 1.39
CA VAL A 68 -4.43 2.95 2.08
C VAL A 68 -3.45 2.43 1.05
N MET A 69 -2.19 2.80 1.18
CA MET A 69 -1.13 2.43 0.25
C MET A 69 0.02 1.75 0.99
N VAL A 70 0.55 0.69 0.41
CA VAL A 70 1.66 -0.09 0.93
C VAL A 70 2.82 -0.02 -0.06
N LYS A 71 3.96 0.51 0.37
CA LYS A 71 5.21 0.49 -0.39
C LYS A 71 6.23 -0.38 0.34
N GLY A 72 6.39 -1.61 -0.14
CA GLY A 72 7.46 -2.51 0.30
C GLY A 72 8.72 -2.30 -0.53
N ASN A 73 9.19 -3.38 -1.15
CA ASN A 73 10.38 -3.40 -2.00
C ASN A 73 10.07 -3.18 -3.51
N LYS A 74 8.80 -3.03 -3.88
CA LYS A 74 8.41 -2.64 -5.25
C LYS A 74 8.24 -1.13 -5.33
N PRO A 75 8.54 -0.53 -6.51
CA PRO A 75 8.28 0.88 -6.72
C PRO A 75 6.79 1.21 -6.57
N LEU A 76 6.52 2.33 -5.99
CA LEU A 76 5.23 3.00 -5.96
C LEU A 76 5.54 4.50 -5.93
N GLU A 77 5.36 5.13 -7.07
CA GLU A 77 5.62 6.56 -7.27
C GLU A 77 4.30 7.31 -7.28
N MET A 78 4.29 8.50 -6.75
CA MET A 78 3.08 9.30 -6.62
C MET A 78 3.33 10.76 -6.87
N VAL A 79 2.34 11.41 -7.45
CA VAL A 79 2.26 12.88 -7.54
C VAL A 79 0.83 13.31 -7.18
N CYS A 80 0.70 14.53 -6.68
CA CYS A 80 -0.60 15.13 -6.43
C CYS A 80 -0.73 16.48 -7.13
N SER A 81 -1.97 16.83 -7.47
CA SER A 81 -2.31 18.16 -7.94
C SER A 81 -3.48 18.72 -7.14
N ALA A 82 -3.24 19.79 -6.40
CA ALA A 82 -4.29 20.50 -5.68
C ALA A 82 -5.28 21.15 -6.66
N ARG A 83 -4.81 21.61 -7.83
CA ARG A 83 -5.63 22.20 -8.88
C ARG A 83 -6.69 21.25 -9.40
N TYR A 84 -6.29 19.99 -9.70
CA TYR A 84 -7.18 18.97 -10.23
C TYR A 84 -7.81 18.10 -9.14
N ARG A 85 -7.38 18.27 -7.89
CA ARG A 85 -7.82 17.46 -6.74
C ARG A 85 -7.66 15.97 -7.02
N VAL A 86 -6.47 15.57 -7.43
CA VAL A 86 -6.16 14.19 -7.81
C VAL A 86 -4.78 13.78 -7.32
N VAL A 87 -4.67 12.51 -6.98
CA VAL A 87 -3.39 11.80 -6.77
C VAL A 87 -3.24 10.78 -7.88
N LEU A 88 -2.12 10.83 -8.60
CA LEU A 88 -1.73 9.80 -9.54
C LEU A 88 -0.66 8.93 -8.92
N TYR A 89 -0.73 7.62 -9.16
CA TYR A 89 0.28 6.68 -8.72
C TYR A 89 0.60 5.66 -9.81
N ALA A 90 1.85 5.21 -9.85
CA ALA A 90 2.32 4.20 -10.78
C ALA A 90 3.53 3.45 -10.22
N SER A 91 3.89 2.35 -10.86
CA SER A 91 5.13 1.61 -10.57
C SER A 91 6.39 2.28 -11.12
N ASN A 92 6.26 3.29 -11.98
CA ASN A 92 7.36 4.04 -12.56
C ASN A 92 6.93 5.50 -12.76
N MET A 93 7.78 6.44 -12.36
CA MET A 93 7.56 7.87 -12.52
C MET A 93 7.42 8.29 -14.00
N ASP A 94 8.06 7.58 -14.93
CA ASP A 94 7.95 7.90 -16.36
C ASP A 94 6.53 7.71 -16.88
N TYR A 95 5.76 6.78 -16.33
CA TYR A 95 4.35 6.63 -16.67
C TYR A 95 3.54 7.84 -16.21
N ILE A 96 3.80 8.34 -15.03
CA ILE A 96 3.17 9.56 -14.51
C ILE A 96 3.55 10.75 -15.41
N LYS A 97 4.84 10.94 -15.68
CA LYS A 97 5.34 12.02 -16.53
C LYS A 97 4.74 12.00 -17.94
N SER A 98 4.51 10.83 -18.51
CA SER A 98 3.90 10.72 -19.83
C SER A 98 2.45 11.19 -19.85
N VAL A 99 1.75 11.13 -18.72
CA VAL A 99 0.36 11.59 -18.59
C VAL A 99 0.29 13.08 -18.25
N VAL A 100 1.12 13.53 -17.29
CA VAL A 100 1.05 14.93 -16.83
C VAL A 100 1.86 15.89 -17.72
N GLY A 101 2.75 15.36 -18.58
CA GLY A 101 3.62 16.16 -19.44
C GLY A 101 4.53 17.09 -18.63
N GLY A 102 4.77 18.27 -19.15
CA GLY A 102 5.46 19.35 -18.44
C GLY A 102 4.52 20.33 -17.73
N GLU A 103 3.29 19.91 -17.45
CA GLU A 103 2.27 20.78 -16.87
C GLU A 103 2.64 21.17 -15.44
N LEU A 104 2.50 22.47 -15.15
CA LEU A 104 2.74 23.00 -13.80
C LEU A 104 1.61 22.62 -12.83
N GLY A 105 1.95 22.52 -11.54
CA GLY A 105 0.95 22.27 -10.48
C GLY A 105 0.86 20.82 -10.02
N TRP A 106 1.84 19.99 -10.40
CA TRP A 106 2.05 18.65 -9.85
C TRP A 106 3.17 18.68 -8.81
N ALA A 107 2.93 18.05 -7.68
CA ALA A 107 3.91 17.90 -6.61
C ALA A 107 4.19 16.42 -6.34
N ASP A 108 5.47 16.07 -6.15
CA ASP A 108 5.86 14.73 -5.78
C ASP A 108 5.37 14.38 -4.37
N MET A 109 4.79 13.20 -4.23
CA MET A 109 4.44 12.61 -2.94
C MET A 109 5.37 11.42 -2.66
N THR A 110 6.34 11.62 -1.78
CA THR A 110 7.31 10.57 -1.47
C THR A 110 6.76 9.62 -0.42
N ILE A 111 6.65 8.34 -0.76
CA ILE A 111 6.36 7.27 0.19
C ILE A 111 7.66 6.57 0.56
N PRO A 112 8.06 6.56 1.84
CA PRO A 112 9.23 5.79 2.27
C PRO A 112 9.06 4.30 2.01
N ARG A 113 10.16 3.58 1.76
CA ARG A 113 10.12 2.12 1.64
C ARG A 113 9.73 1.47 2.97
N ASN A 114 9.08 0.32 2.87
CA ASN A 114 8.61 -0.46 4.03
C ASN A 114 7.63 0.33 4.90
N THR A 115 6.79 1.13 4.26
CA THR A 115 5.74 1.87 4.95
C THR A 115 4.36 1.59 4.38
N LEU A 116 3.40 1.82 5.23
CA LEU A 116 2.00 1.91 4.91
C LEU A 116 1.56 3.35 5.18
N ILE A 117 0.87 3.96 4.25
CA ILE A 117 0.30 5.29 4.40
C ILE A 117 -1.20 5.25 4.25
N SER A 118 -1.86 6.17 4.96
CA SER A 118 -3.28 6.46 4.80
C SER A 118 -3.44 7.88 4.26
N VAL A 119 -4.17 8.01 3.16
CA VAL A 119 -4.43 9.28 2.49
C VAL A 119 -5.92 9.59 2.59
N ASP A 120 -6.24 10.79 3.01
CA ASP A 120 -7.60 11.30 2.96
C ASP A 120 -7.90 11.80 1.54
N ALA A 121 -8.82 11.14 0.84
CA ALA A 121 -9.09 11.42 -0.56
C ALA A 121 -9.69 12.82 -0.79
N PRO A 122 -10.60 13.33 0.08
CA PRO A 122 -11.12 14.70 -0.04
C PRO A 122 -10.08 15.80 0.08
N SER A 123 -9.15 15.70 1.04
CA SER A 123 -8.11 16.72 1.26
C SER A 123 -6.81 16.46 0.50
N LEU A 124 -6.60 15.24 0.00
CA LEU A 124 -5.35 14.72 -0.60
C LEU A 124 -4.17 14.71 0.39
N GLU A 125 -4.45 14.74 1.67
CA GLU A 125 -3.43 14.76 2.72
C GLU A 125 -3.07 13.35 3.19
N ILE A 126 -1.77 13.13 3.45
CA ILE A 126 -1.33 11.94 4.15
C ILE A 126 -1.70 12.12 5.62
N VAL A 127 -2.62 11.29 6.10
CA VAL A 127 -3.13 11.34 7.48
C VAL A 127 -2.23 10.55 8.41
N GLU A 128 -1.65 9.46 7.92
CA GLU A 128 -0.88 8.56 8.75
C GLU A 128 0.20 7.83 7.94
N ILE A 129 1.36 7.65 8.56
CA ILE A 129 2.49 6.89 8.00
C ILE A 129 2.93 5.88 9.06
N VAL A 130 2.86 4.59 8.71
CA VAL A 130 3.19 3.50 9.62
C VAL A 130 4.29 2.63 9.02
N PRO A 131 5.41 2.41 9.71
CA PRO A 131 6.45 1.49 9.24
C PRO A 131 5.93 0.05 9.29
N VAL A 132 6.23 -0.72 8.24
CA VAL A 132 6.01 -2.16 8.23
C VAL A 132 7.32 -2.87 8.57
N GLY A 133 7.31 -3.66 9.63
CA GLY A 133 8.49 -4.32 10.19
C GLY A 133 9.00 -5.50 9.36
N TRP A 134 9.15 -5.35 8.04
CA TRP A 134 9.81 -6.36 7.23
C TRP A 134 11.29 -6.44 7.58
N LYS A 135 11.73 -7.63 8.02
CA LYS A 135 13.15 -7.88 8.24
C LYS A 135 13.89 -7.70 6.93
N ARG A 136 14.90 -6.82 6.92
CA ARG A 136 15.89 -6.79 5.84
C ARG A 136 16.48 -8.19 5.75
N ASN A 137 16.36 -8.86 4.61
CA ASN A 137 17.21 -10.00 4.32
C ASN A 137 18.64 -9.45 4.19
N SER A 138 19.39 -9.53 5.28
CA SER A 138 20.82 -9.22 5.32
C SER A 138 21.68 -10.33 4.71
N ALA A 139 21.09 -11.19 3.89
CA ALA A 139 21.79 -12.20 3.16
C ALA A 139 21.77 -11.81 1.67
N LEU A 140 22.75 -11.06 1.23
CA LEU A 140 23.35 -11.04 -0.11
C LEU A 140 24.16 -9.75 -0.30
N CYS A 141 25.33 -9.71 0.39
CA CYS A 141 26.53 -9.01 -0.07
C CYS A 141 27.68 -9.45 0.83
N SER A 142 28.16 -10.65 0.55
CA SER A 142 29.49 -11.09 0.91
C SER A 142 30.03 -11.80 -0.32
N VAL A 143 30.58 -11.05 -1.24
CA VAL A 143 31.75 -11.41 -2.08
C VAL A 143 32.40 -10.10 -2.51
#